data_d6a9cf4d7ed1984ab03c46ce05cac2b8
#
_entry.id   d6a9cf4d7ed1984ab03c46ce05cac2b8
#
_cell.length_a   1.000
_cell.length_b   1.000
_cell.length_c   1.000
_cell.angle_alpha   90.00
_cell.angle_beta   90.00
_cell.angle_gamma   90.00
#
_symmetry.space_group_name_H-M   'P 1'
#
loop_
_entity.id
_entity.type
_entity.pdbx_description
1 polymer ?
#
loop_
_entity_poly.entity_id
_entity_poly.type
_entity_poly.pdbx_seq_one_letter_code
_entity_poly.pdbx_strand_id
1 'polypeptide(L)'
;MAPISAHHRLPLVLLLGAALAFLPGCSLFGSSKAKPTPLTPISERIGVRQDWQQSIGKADRFTFLPATGGPVVLAASYSGTVVRVDNGKETWRIDAGQKLSSGTASDGRLVAVGTYKGEVLTFDFETGKPMWTANVKGELVAPPAITEGLVIVRTSDNRVIALDGNDGKQRWNYQRTNPPLAVRSVAPPTPLGPFVFVGMPGGKLFALALQNGAPAWEGTVSVPRGATELDRVSDVVTVPAVEGSQVCAVAFQGRAACFDMQGGTQMWSKEFSSVAGISMDDRRVFIPDEQDVVHALDRGTGASVWRQDKLKYRNLSAPVSLPMGLVVGDAEGFLHVLDRDTGEFIGRMNVGGGGVMSILPGLAPNTVILQTRNGTLMAVSLQ
;
A
#
# COMPACT_ATOMS: atom_id res chain seq x y z
N MET A 1 51.50 23.11 94.46
CA MET A 1 50.43 22.12 94.37
C MET A 1 49.23 22.82 93.78
N ALA A 2 49.14 22.90 92.52
CA ALA A 2 48.15 23.70 91.81
C ALA A 2 47.07 22.77 91.18
N PRO A 3 45.81 23.19 91.07
CA PRO A 3 44.85 22.48 90.30
C PRO A 3 44.77 23.03 88.87
N ILE A 4 44.56 22.14 87.98
CA ILE A 4 44.44 22.28 86.55
C ILE A 4 42.98 22.64 86.21
N SER A 5 42.78 23.74 85.47
CA SER A 5 41.48 24.16 84.94
C SER A 5 41.16 23.44 83.60
N ALA A 6 39.99 22.86 83.53
CA ALA A 6 39.46 22.25 82.32
C ALA A 6 38.71 23.25 81.46
N HIS A 7 39.16 23.44 80.24
CA HIS A 7 38.42 24.19 79.21
C HIS A 7 37.58 23.25 78.36
N HIS A 8 36.25 23.43 78.44
CA HIS A 8 35.29 22.80 77.53
C HIS A 8 35.39 23.48 76.15
N ARG A 9 35.68 22.68 75.14
CA ARG A 9 35.52 23.09 73.74
C ARG A 9 34.29 22.35 73.19
N LEU A 10 33.26 23.11 72.75
CA LEU A 10 32.11 22.66 71.97
C LEU A 10 32.64 22.32 70.55
N PRO A 11 32.17 21.24 69.93
CA PRO A 11 32.39 21.01 68.54
C PRO A 11 31.31 21.73 67.72
N LEU A 12 31.71 22.52 66.74
CA LEU A 12 30.93 23.17 65.72
C LEU A 12 30.44 22.11 64.75
N VAL A 13 29.16 21.78 64.75
CA VAL A 13 28.51 20.90 63.78
C VAL A 13 28.26 21.69 62.52
N LEU A 14 28.99 21.43 61.47
CA LEU A 14 28.77 21.92 60.09
C LEU A 14 27.64 21.12 59.49
N LEU A 15 26.45 21.75 59.40
CA LEU A 15 25.31 21.28 58.57
C LEU A 15 25.64 21.55 57.09
N LEU A 16 26.08 20.52 56.37
CA LEU A 16 26.11 20.50 54.91
C LEU A 16 24.68 20.27 54.41
N GLY A 17 24.02 21.33 54.02
CA GLY A 17 22.77 21.25 53.30
C GLY A 17 22.98 20.71 51.89
N ALA A 18 22.55 19.46 51.64
CA ALA A 18 22.48 18.89 50.31
C ALA A 18 21.29 19.57 49.54
N ALA A 19 21.61 20.56 48.71
CA ALA A 19 20.65 21.09 47.72
C ALA A 19 20.49 20.04 46.61
N LEU A 20 19.45 19.21 46.67
CA LEU A 20 18.98 18.42 45.55
C LEU A 20 18.46 19.38 44.48
N ALA A 21 19.26 19.65 43.48
CA ALA A 21 18.83 20.30 42.24
C ALA A 21 17.86 19.36 41.50
N PHE A 22 16.58 19.62 41.60
CA PHE A 22 15.59 19.10 40.68
C PHE A 22 15.90 19.64 39.28
N LEU A 23 16.65 18.89 38.48
CA LEU A 23 16.74 19.11 37.05
C LEU A 23 15.41 18.64 36.46
N PRO A 24 14.61 19.53 35.85
CA PRO A 24 13.50 19.09 35.03
C PRO A 24 14.15 18.36 33.83
N GLY A 25 14.07 17.03 33.85
CA GLY A 25 14.43 16.21 32.69
C GLY A 25 13.53 16.64 31.53
N CYS A 26 14.08 17.47 30.64
CA CYS A 26 13.48 17.72 29.35
C CYS A 26 13.37 16.39 28.63
N SER A 27 12.17 15.87 28.53
CA SER A 27 11.79 14.81 27.59
C SER A 27 11.82 15.36 26.16
N LEU A 28 13.04 15.68 25.67
CA LEU A 28 13.26 16.26 24.33
C LEU A 28 13.40 15.21 23.22
N PHE A 29 13.07 13.93 23.49
CA PHE A 29 13.10 12.86 22.49
C PHE A 29 11.79 12.12 22.37
N GLY A 30 10.65 12.81 22.50
CA GLY A 30 9.40 12.33 21.97
C GLY A 30 9.34 12.75 20.51
N SER A 31 9.58 11.86 19.54
CA SER A 31 9.20 12.10 18.16
C SER A 31 7.67 12.21 18.14
N SER A 32 7.14 13.40 18.28
CA SER A 32 5.71 13.63 18.07
C SER A 32 5.42 13.29 16.62
N LYS A 33 4.67 12.20 16.37
CA LYS A 33 4.18 11.93 15.02
C LYS A 33 3.53 13.20 14.49
N ALA A 34 3.91 13.61 13.29
CA ALA A 34 3.31 14.76 12.64
C ALA A 34 1.79 14.58 12.61
N LYS A 35 1.06 15.63 12.99
CA LYS A 35 -0.41 15.58 13.02
C LYS A 35 -0.96 15.75 11.60
N PRO A 36 -2.05 15.05 11.24
CA PRO A 36 -2.75 15.28 10.00
C PRO A 36 -3.12 16.73 9.81
N THR A 37 -2.88 17.29 8.63
CA THR A 37 -3.32 18.65 8.30
C THR A 37 -4.83 18.75 8.43
N PRO A 38 -5.37 19.75 9.17
CA PRO A 38 -6.81 19.96 9.26
C PRO A 38 -7.44 20.20 7.88
N LEU A 39 -8.60 19.60 7.65
CA LEU A 39 -9.33 19.81 6.41
C LEU A 39 -9.93 21.23 6.36
N THR A 40 -9.70 21.92 5.27
CA THR A 40 -10.33 23.21 4.97
C THR A 40 -11.59 23.01 4.14
N PRO A 41 -12.58 23.94 4.21
CA PRO A 41 -13.68 23.98 3.26
C PRO A 41 -13.16 24.03 1.82
N ILE A 42 -13.88 23.38 0.92
CA ILE A 42 -13.57 23.35 -0.51
C ILE A 42 -14.75 23.87 -1.33
N SER A 43 -14.50 24.36 -2.53
CA SER A 43 -15.54 24.64 -3.52
C SER A 43 -15.79 23.35 -4.31
N GLU A 44 -16.85 22.63 -3.94
CA GLU A 44 -17.22 21.42 -4.68
C GLU A 44 -17.73 21.80 -6.08
N ARG A 45 -17.13 21.14 -7.10
CA ARG A 45 -17.49 21.30 -8.51
C ARG A 45 -18.13 20.04 -9.06
N ILE A 46 -17.99 18.94 -8.33
CA ILE A 46 -18.57 17.65 -8.67
C ILE A 46 -19.22 17.01 -7.43
N GLY A 47 -20.25 16.22 -7.64
CA GLY A 47 -20.85 15.39 -6.61
C GLY A 47 -20.04 14.12 -6.38
N VAL A 48 -19.88 13.72 -5.13
CA VAL A 48 -19.28 12.43 -4.73
C VAL A 48 -20.35 11.66 -4.00
N ARG A 49 -20.82 10.55 -4.58
CA ARG A 49 -21.99 9.80 -4.08
C ARG A 49 -21.64 8.36 -3.80
N GLN A 50 -22.11 7.85 -2.66
CA GLN A 50 -22.12 6.43 -2.37
C GLN A 50 -23.20 5.74 -3.21
N ASP A 51 -22.84 4.73 -3.99
CA ASP A 51 -23.79 3.94 -4.77
C ASP A 51 -24.30 2.75 -3.96
N TRP A 52 -23.41 2.05 -3.28
CA TRP A 52 -23.73 0.95 -2.37
C TRP A 52 -22.60 0.73 -1.35
N GLN A 53 -22.93 0.01 -0.29
CA GLN A 53 -21.95 -0.46 0.70
C GLN A 53 -22.31 -1.83 1.26
N GLN A 54 -21.29 -2.59 1.67
CA GLN A 54 -21.39 -3.88 2.33
C GLN A 54 -20.41 -3.94 3.53
N SER A 55 -20.81 -4.63 4.59
CA SER A 55 -19.91 -4.91 5.72
C SER A 55 -19.30 -6.29 5.55
N ILE A 56 -17.96 -6.36 5.51
CA ILE A 56 -17.24 -7.61 5.23
C ILE A 56 -16.33 -8.08 6.38
N GLY A 57 -16.17 -7.27 7.43
CA GLY A 57 -15.29 -7.56 8.56
C GLY A 57 -13.95 -6.84 8.50
N LYS A 58 -13.35 -6.64 9.66
CA LYS A 58 -12.13 -5.82 9.82
C LYS A 58 -10.92 -6.40 9.11
N ALA A 59 -10.01 -5.51 8.72
CA ALA A 59 -8.73 -5.86 8.09
C ALA A 59 -7.63 -6.23 9.11
N ASP A 60 -7.79 -5.86 10.39
CA ASP A 60 -6.74 -5.94 11.40
C ASP A 60 -5.47 -5.18 10.93
N ARG A 61 -4.30 -5.79 11.04
CA ARG A 61 -3.00 -5.21 10.64
C ARG A 61 -2.66 -5.40 9.15
N PHE A 62 -3.47 -6.13 8.40
CA PHE A 62 -3.22 -6.44 7.00
C PHE A 62 -3.89 -5.44 6.07
N THR A 63 -3.42 -5.41 4.83
CA THR A 63 -4.03 -4.62 3.76
C THR A 63 -4.79 -5.56 2.83
N PHE A 64 -6.09 -5.34 2.74
CA PHE A 64 -6.95 -6.09 1.83
C PHE A 64 -7.31 -5.21 0.63
N LEU A 65 -6.95 -5.67 -0.56
CA LEU A 65 -7.40 -5.07 -1.80
C LEU A 65 -8.54 -5.92 -2.35
N PRO A 66 -9.68 -5.32 -2.70
CA PRO A 66 -10.71 -6.00 -3.46
C PRO A 66 -10.22 -6.40 -4.84
N ALA A 67 -10.90 -7.32 -5.49
CA ALA A 67 -10.76 -7.55 -6.92
C ALA A 67 -12.02 -7.11 -7.64
N THR A 68 -11.87 -6.54 -8.83
CA THR A 68 -12.97 -6.10 -9.69
C THR A 68 -12.89 -6.81 -11.03
N GLY A 69 -14.02 -7.21 -11.59
CA GLY A 69 -14.11 -7.82 -12.90
C GLY A 69 -15.53 -7.78 -13.47
N GLY A 70 -15.74 -7.01 -14.55
CA GLY A 70 -17.10 -6.76 -15.04
C GLY A 70 -17.98 -6.17 -13.94
N PRO A 71 -19.20 -6.65 -13.71
CA PRO A 71 -20.10 -6.12 -12.69
C PRO A 71 -19.82 -6.63 -11.26
N VAL A 72 -18.73 -7.40 -11.08
CA VAL A 72 -18.43 -8.13 -9.85
C VAL A 72 -17.32 -7.47 -9.04
N VAL A 73 -17.53 -7.39 -7.73
CA VAL A 73 -16.51 -7.04 -6.73
C VAL A 73 -16.35 -8.22 -5.78
N LEU A 74 -15.12 -8.63 -5.59
CA LEU A 74 -14.73 -9.63 -4.60
C LEU A 74 -13.92 -8.95 -3.50
N ALA A 75 -14.20 -9.29 -2.25
CA ALA A 75 -13.45 -8.74 -1.13
C ALA A 75 -13.31 -9.77 -0.02
N ALA A 76 -12.28 -9.57 0.81
CA ALA A 76 -11.98 -10.45 1.93
C ALA A 76 -11.69 -9.65 3.20
N SER A 77 -11.78 -10.32 4.35
CA SER A 77 -11.45 -9.77 5.65
C SER A 77 -10.52 -10.69 6.44
N TYR A 78 -9.91 -10.15 7.49
CA TYR A 78 -9.00 -10.91 8.35
C TYR A 78 -9.65 -12.13 9.01
N SER A 79 -10.94 -12.05 9.36
CA SER A 79 -11.65 -13.15 10.03
C SER A 79 -11.85 -14.40 9.16
N GLY A 80 -11.58 -14.34 7.86
CA GLY A 80 -11.82 -15.45 6.94
C GLY A 80 -13.01 -15.22 6.00
N THR A 81 -13.73 -14.13 6.15
CA THR A 81 -14.86 -13.82 5.26
C THR A 81 -14.35 -13.49 3.87
N VAL A 82 -14.96 -14.11 2.84
CA VAL A 82 -14.83 -13.74 1.44
C VAL A 82 -16.22 -13.50 0.89
N VAL A 83 -16.41 -12.41 0.15
CA VAL A 83 -17.71 -12.03 -0.42
C VAL A 83 -17.61 -11.77 -1.91
N ARG A 84 -18.69 -12.10 -2.64
CA ARG A 84 -18.95 -11.65 -3.99
C ARG A 84 -20.13 -10.69 -3.98
N VAL A 85 -19.96 -9.54 -4.62
CA VAL A 85 -20.98 -8.50 -4.75
C VAL A 85 -21.17 -8.19 -6.23
N ASP A 86 -22.35 -8.43 -6.74
CA ASP A 86 -22.72 -8.20 -8.14
C ASP A 86 -23.65 -6.98 -8.22
N ASN A 87 -23.22 -5.91 -8.90
CA ASN A 87 -23.98 -4.65 -8.99
C ASN A 87 -24.44 -4.12 -7.61
N GLY A 88 -23.60 -4.21 -6.59
CA GLY A 88 -23.90 -3.74 -5.23
C GLY A 88 -24.69 -4.73 -4.35
N LYS A 89 -25.15 -5.86 -4.91
CA LYS A 89 -25.87 -6.89 -4.17
C LYS A 89 -24.95 -8.07 -3.86
N GLU A 90 -24.89 -8.48 -2.60
CA GLU A 90 -24.16 -9.66 -2.19
C GLU A 90 -24.78 -10.92 -2.81
N THR A 91 -24.00 -11.66 -3.60
CA THR A 91 -24.42 -12.89 -4.26
C THR A 91 -24.10 -14.12 -3.42
N TRP A 92 -22.89 -14.14 -2.85
CA TRP A 92 -22.50 -15.14 -1.87
C TRP A 92 -21.50 -14.58 -0.85
N ARG A 93 -21.51 -15.19 0.32
CA ARG A 93 -20.58 -14.98 1.42
C ARG A 93 -20.12 -16.33 1.95
N ILE A 94 -18.82 -16.50 2.09
CA ILE A 94 -18.24 -17.73 2.64
C ILE A 94 -17.31 -17.41 3.79
N ASP A 95 -17.10 -18.40 4.64
CA ASP A 95 -16.02 -18.45 5.61
C ASP A 95 -14.92 -19.37 5.09
N ALA A 96 -13.71 -18.85 4.91
CA ALA A 96 -12.54 -19.62 4.48
C ALA A 96 -12.05 -20.62 5.54
N GLY A 97 -12.66 -20.67 6.72
CA GLY A 97 -12.31 -21.55 7.82
C GLY A 97 -11.02 -21.17 8.55
N GLN A 98 -10.39 -20.07 8.16
CA GLN A 98 -9.17 -19.57 8.78
C GLN A 98 -8.93 -18.10 8.50
N LYS A 99 -7.99 -17.50 9.26
CA LYS A 99 -7.63 -16.08 9.13
C LYS A 99 -6.89 -15.83 7.82
N LEU A 100 -7.33 -14.81 7.08
CA LEU A 100 -6.70 -14.35 5.85
C LEU A 100 -5.75 -13.19 6.13
N SER A 101 -4.79 -12.98 5.24
CA SER A 101 -3.79 -11.90 5.34
C SER A 101 -3.57 -11.14 4.02
N SER A 102 -4.27 -11.52 2.97
CA SER A 102 -4.23 -10.85 1.68
C SER A 102 -5.62 -10.57 1.15
N GLY A 103 -5.72 -9.61 0.21
CA GLY A 103 -6.94 -9.37 -0.55
C GLY A 103 -7.24 -10.50 -1.54
N THR A 104 -8.24 -10.27 -2.36
CA THR A 104 -8.75 -11.25 -3.35
C THR A 104 -8.14 -11.05 -4.73
N ALA A 105 -8.16 -12.11 -5.53
CA ALA A 105 -7.96 -12.07 -6.99
C ALA A 105 -8.96 -12.99 -7.67
N SER A 106 -9.30 -12.72 -8.93
CA SER A 106 -10.16 -13.59 -9.74
C SER A 106 -9.90 -13.41 -11.23
N ASP A 107 -10.16 -14.46 -11.99
CA ASP A 107 -10.20 -14.46 -13.46
C ASP A 107 -11.62 -14.72 -14.00
N GLY A 108 -12.65 -14.68 -13.13
CA GLY A 108 -14.04 -15.03 -13.47
C GLY A 108 -14.34 -16.52 -13.40
N ARG A 109 -13.36 -17.39 -13.14
CA ARG A 109 -13.52 -18.82 -12.95
C ARG A 109 -13.22 -19.24 -11.51
N LEU A 110 -12.14 -18.75 -10.94
CA LEU A 110 -11.77 -18.98 -9.55
C LEU A 110 -11.49 -17.67 -8.80
N VAL A 111 -11.62 -17.74 -7.49
CA VAL A 111 -11.23 -16.69 -6.54
C VAL A 111 -10.08 -17.21 -5.71
N ALA A 112 -9.02 -16.44 -5.55
CA ALA A 112 -7.88 -16.80 -4.71
C ALA A 112 -7.66 -15.77 -3.60
N VAL A 113 -7.27 -16.27 -2.42
CA VAL A 113 -6.83 -15.48 -1.25
C VAL A 113 -5.62 -16.13 -0.60
N GLY A 114 -4.87 -15.36 0.18
CA GLY A 114 -3.69 -15.84 0.88
C GLY A 114 -3.79 -15.75 2.38
N THR A 115 -3.05 -16.63 3.07
CA THR A 115 -2.92 -16.65 4.51
C THR A 115 -1.51 -16.31 4.97
N TYR A 116 -1.38 -15.85 6.21
CA TYR A 116 -0.08 -15.59 6.83
C TYR A 116 0.79 -16.85 6.99
N LYS A 117 0.15 -18.04 6.95
CA LYS A 117 0.86 -19.33 7.01
C LYS A 117 1.36 -19.82 5.64
N GLY A 118 1.14 -19.02 4.58
CA GLY A 118 1.56 -19.34 3.23
C GLY A 118 0.62 -20.25 2.46
N GLU A 119 -0.63 -20.35 2.88
CA GLU A 119 -1.63 -21.09 2.14
C GLU A 119 -2.33 -20.18 1.14
N VAL A 120 -2.45 -20.65 -0.08
CA VAL A 120 -3.30 -20.10 -1.15
C VAL A 120 -4.58 -20.91 -1.13
N LEU A 121 -5.69 -20.26 -0.82
CA LEU A 121 -7.01 -20.86 -0.81
C LEU A 121 -7.76 -20.41 -2.07
N THR A 122 -8.38 -21.35 -2.75
CA THR A 122 -9.16 -21.02 -3.94
C THR A 122 -10.60 -21.51 -3.83
N PHE A 123 -11.49 -20.74 -4.45
CA PHE A 123 -12.93 -20.97 -4.46
C PHE A 123 -13.45 -20.82 -5.87
N ASP A 124 -14.48 -21.56 -6.20
CA ASP A 124 -15.22 -21.39 -7.44
C ASP A 124 -15.88 -20.00 -7.48
N PHE A 125 -15.70 -19.30 -8.57
CA PHE A 125 -16.15 -17.91 -8.69
C PHE A 125 -17.67 -17.76 -8.58
N GLU A 126 -18.46 -18.70 -9.16
CA GLU A 126 -19.90 -18.60 -9.19
C GLU A 126 -20.56 -19.03 -7.87
N THR A 127 -20.00 -20.05 -7.23
CA THR A 127 -20.65 -20.70 -6.09
C THR A 127 -19.97 -20.44 -4.75
N GLY A 128 -18.74 -19.94 -4.74
CA GLY A 128 -17.91 -19.79 -3.53
C GLY A 128 -17.45 -21.13 -2.93
N LYS A 129 -17.66 -22.27 -3.59
CA LYS A 129 -17.24 -23.59 -3.08
C LYS A 129 -15.70 -23.72 -3.14
N PRO A 130 -15.08 -24.33 -2.10
CA PRO A 130 -13.65 -24.60 -2.12
C PRO A 130 -13.23 -25.44 -3.35
N MET A 131 -12.12 -25.06 -3.98
CA MET A 131 -11.53 -25.79 -5.12
C MET A 131 -10.28 -26.54 -4.68
N TRP A 132 -9.19 -25.82 -4.46
CA TRP A 132 -7.92 -26.38 -4.02
C TRP A 132 -7.21 -25.45 -3.03
N THR A 133 -6.27 -26.02 -2.27
CA THR A 133 -5.38 -25.30 -1.37
C THR A 133 -3.94 -25.73 -1.66
N ALA A 134 -3.03 -24.75 -1.73
CA ALA A 134 -1.60 -24.98 -1.89
C ALA A 134 -0.82 -24.21 -0.81
N ASN A 135 0.31 -24.77 -0.33
CA ASN A 135 1.17 -24.07 0.62
C ASN A 135 2.52 -23.73 -0.04
N VAL A 136 2.83 -22.44 -0.12
CA VAL A 136 4.05 -21.90 -0.75
C VAL A 136 5.20 -21.69 0.25
N LYS A 137 5.05 -22.12 1.49
CA LYS A 137 6.07 -22.05 2.56
C LYS A 137 6.64 -20.64 2.75
N GLY A 138 5.75 -19.63 2.81
CA GLY A 138 6.11 -18.22 3.02
C GLY A 138 4.87 -17.39 3.22
N GLU A 139 4.93 -16.36 4.06
CA GLU A 139 3.79 -15.51 4.39
C GLU A 139 3.26 -14.79 3.14
N LEU A 140 1.95 -14.83 2.96
CA LEU A 140 1.25 -14.11 1.89
C LEU A 140 0.55 -12.90 2.48
N VAL A 141 0.99 -11.71 2.11
CA VAL A 141 0.43 -10.43 2.58
C VAL A 141 0.00 -9.52 1.44
N ALA A 142 0.41 -9.86 0.22
CA ALA A 142 -0.07 -9.24 -1.01
C ALA A 142 -1.18 -10.11 -1.62
N PRO A 143 -2.20 -9.52 -2.25
CA PRO A 143 -3.17 -10.27 -3.03
C PRO A 143 -2.49 -11.16 -4.08
N PRO A 144 -3.01 -12.34 -4.37
CA PRO A 144 -2.64 -13.07 -5.58
C PRO A 144 -2.92 -12.25 -6.84
N ALA A 145 -2.39 -12.69 -7.98
CA ALA A 145 -2.86 -12.28 -9.29
C ALA A 145 -3.24 -13.54 -10.07
N ILE A 146 -4.27 -13.47 -10.91
CA ILE A 146 -4.71 -14.59 -11.71
C ILE A 146 -4.76 -14.17 -13.17
N THR A 147 -4.08 -14.93 -14.01
CA THR A 147 -4.04 -14.70 -15.45
C THR A 147 -3.63 -15.98 -16.20
N GLU A 148 -4.18 -16.20 -17.38
CA GLU A 148 -3.82 -17.32 -18.27
C GLU A 148 -3.74 -18.68 -17.57
N GLY A 149 -4.65 -18.95 -16.63
CA GLY A 149 -4.69 -20.22 -15.89
C GLY A 149 -3.63 -20.35 -14.80
N LEU A 150 -2.91 -19.29 -14.45
CA LEU A 150 -1.94 -19.23 -13.37
C LEU A 150 -2.48 -18.41 -12.20
N VAL A 151 -2.19 -18.88 -10.98
CA VAL A 151 -2.32 -18.11 -9.74
C VAL A 151 -0.92 -17.70 -9.31
N ILE A 152 -0.62 -16.42 -9.37
CA ILE A 152 0.70 -15.86 -9.09
C ILE A 152 0.67 -15.21 -7.72
N VAL A 153 1.55 -15.61 -6.83
CA VAL A 153 1.66 -15.08 -5.48
C VAL A 153 3.04 -14.51 -5.21
N ARG A 154 3.09 -13.53 -4.30
CA ARG A 154 4.34 -13.00 -3.76
C ARG A 154 4.40 -13.28 -2.27
N THR A 155 5.50 -13.88 -1.81
CA THR A 155 5.75 -14.11 -0.39
C THR A 155 6.45 -12.91 0.26
N SER A 156 6.39 -12.81 1.60
CA SER A 156 7.03 -11.72 2.35
C SER A 156 8.55 -11.71 2.25
N ASP A 157 9.18 -12.84 1.88
CA ASP A 157 10.60 -12.96 1.55
C ASP A 157 10.91 -12.65 0.07
N ASN A 158 9.94 -12.08 -0.65
CA ASN A 158 10.04 -11.62 -2.05
C ASN A 158 10.23 -12.70 -3.11
N ARG A 159 9.85 -13.96 -2.84
CA ARG A 159 9.69 -14.95 -3.91
C ARG A 159 8.41 -14.66 -4.70
N VAL A 160 8.46 -14.90 -6.00
CA VAL A 160 7.27 -14.86 -6.87
C VAL A 160 7.04 -16.26 -7.39
N ILE A 161 5.87 -16.82 -7.12
CA ILE A 161 5.54 -18.21 -7.38
C ILE A 161 4.28 -18.27 -8.22
N ALA A 162 4.31 -18.97 -9.33
CA ALA A 162 3.12 -19.28 -10.11
C ALA A 162 2.67 -20.72 -9.85
N LEU A 163 1.40 -20.86 -9.57
CA LEU A 163 0.71 -22.11 -9.37
C LEU A 163 -0.26 -22.36 -10.53
N ASP A 164 -0.47 -23.60 -10.87
CA ASP A 164 -1.51 -23.99 -11.83
C ASP A 164 -2.89 -23.65 -11.26
N GLY A 165 -3.70 -22.95 -12.01
CA GLY A 165 -5.05 -22.53 -11.58
C GLY A 165 -6.05 -23.67 -11.43
N ASN A 166 -5.74 -24.90 -11.93
CA ASN A 166 -6.65 -26.03 -11.83
C ASN A 166 -6.39 -26.89 -10.58
N ASP A 167 -5.12 -27.04 -10.17
CA ASP A 167 -4.77 -27.99 -9.09
C ASP A 167 -3.78 -27.41 -8.05
N GLY A 168 -3.34 -26.17 -8.21
CA GLY A 168 -2.43 -25.49 -7.27
C GLY A 168 -0.98 -25.98 -7.33
N LYS A 169 -0.59 -26.83 -8.30
CA LYS A 169 0.79 -27.26 -8.45
C LYS A 169 1.68 -26.11 -8.89
N GLN A 170 2.88 -26.04 -8.30
CA GLN A 170 3.85 -25.03 -8.70
C GLN A 170 4.31 -25.22 -10.14
N ARG A 171 4.16 -24.16 -10.95
CA ARG A 171 4.63 -24.10 -12.34
C ARG A 171 6.03 -23.53 -12.43
N TRP A 172 6.29 -22.43 -11.72
CA TRP A 172 7.60 -21.81 -11.60
C TRP A 172 7.75 -21.02 -10.29
N ASN A 173 9.00 -20.72 -9.93
CA ASN A 173 9.36 -19.90 -8.78
C ASN A 173 10.53 -19.01 -9.16
N TYR A 174 10.38 -17.72 -8.97
CA TYR A 174 11.45 -16.74 -9.06
C TYR A 174 11.89 -16.32 -7.67
N GLN A 175 13.20 -16.38 -7.43
CA GLN A 175 13.84 -15.98 -6.19
C GLN A 175 15.17 -15.30 -6.48
N ARG A 176 15.50 -14.27 -5.70
CA ARG A 176 16.82 -13.64 -5.72
C ARG A 176 17.33 -13.40 -4.30
N THR A 177 18.63 -13.10 -4.17
CA THR A 177 19.19 -12.64 -2.90
C THR A 177 18.67 -11.26 -2.59
N ASN A 178 18.04 -11.09 -1.43
CA ASN A 178 17.54 -9.81 -0.95
C ASN A 178 18.63 -9.06 -0.18
N PRO A 179 18.56 -7.71 -0.09
CA PRO A 179 19.33 -6.94 0.89
C PRO A 179 19.03 -7.43 2.32
N PRO A 180 19.96 -7.18 3.27
CA PRO A 180 19.77 -7.57 4.69
C PRO A 180 18.52 -6.95 5.32
N LEU A 181 18.19 -5.72 4.94
CA LEU A 181 16.97 -5.02 5.34
C LEU A 181 16.12 -4.70 4.12
N ALA A 182 14.83 -4.93 4.22
CA ALA A 182 13.86 -4.62 3.20
C ALA A 182 12.51 -4.26 3.82
N VAL A 183 11.78 -3.34 3.19
CA VAL A 183 10.41 -3.01 3.55
C VAL A 183 9.47 -4.14 3.10
N ARG A 184 8.57 -4.52 3.98
CA ARG A 184 7.54 -5.52 3.64
C ARG A 184 6.57 -4.95 2.61
N SER A 185 6.56 -5.53 1.42
CA SER A 185 5.65 -5.12 0.36
C SER A 185 4.31 -5.85 0.47
N VAL A 186 3.23 -5.09 0.27
CA VAL A 186 1.86 -5.59 0.11
C VAL A 186 1.36 -5.47 -1.33
N ALA A 187 2.24 -5.07 -2.25
CA ALA A 187 1.92 -4.96 -3.67
C ALA A 187 1.78 -6.35 -4.32
N PRO A 188 0.65 -6.63 -5.00
CA PRO A 188 0.49 -7.85 -5.77
C PRO A 188 1.47 -7.90 -6.94
N PRO A 189 1.79 -9.09 -7.45
CA PRO A 189 2.31 -9.25 -8.80
C PRO A 189 1.34 -8.61 -9.80
N THR A 190 1.86 -7.92 -10.81
CA THR A 190 1.04 -7.20 -11.79
C THR A 190 1.23 -7.83 -13.18
N PRO A 191 0.42 -8.84 -13.55
CA PRO A 191 0.50 -9.45 -14.87
C PRO A 191 -0.07 -8.52 -15.93
N LEU A 192 0.65 -8.37 -17.04
CA LEU A 192 0.19 -7.67 -18.22
C LEU A 192 0.89 -8.20 -19.48
N GLY A 193 0.12 -8.68 -20.44
CA GLY A 193 0.64 -9.33 -21.63
C GLY A 193 1.56 -10.50 -21.26
N PRO A 194 2.76 -10.62 -21.86
CA PRO A 194 3.66 -11.73 -21.60
C PRO A 194 4.47 -11.59 -20.30
N PHE A 195 4.24 -10.54 -19.51
CA PHE A 195 5.03 -10.20 -18.33
C PHE A 195 4.25 -10.22 -17.03
N VAL A 196 4.99 -10.39 -15.94
CA VAL A 196 4.55 -10.11 -14.56
C VAL A 196 5.48 -9.03 -14.00
N PHE A 197 4.97 -7.84 -13.77
CA PHE A 197 5.75 -6.75 -13.16
C PHE A 197 5.74 -6.89 -11.64
N VAL A 198 6.92 -6.80 -11.03
CA VAL A 198 7.09 -6.90 -9.58
C VAL A 198 8.14 -5.90 -9.10
N GLY A 199 7.74 -5.02 -8.20
CA GLY A 199 8.69 -4.18 -7.46
C GLY A 199 9.45 -5.03 -6.43
N MET A 200 10.75 -4.83 -6.32
CA MET A 200 11.63 -5.63 -5.45
C MET A 200 12.48 -4.73 -4.56
N PRO A 201 13.05 -5.32 -3.47
CA PRO A 201 14.03 -4.63 -2.65
C PRO A 201 15.25 -4.16 -3.44
N GLY A 202 15.91 -3.12 -2.92
CA GLY A 202 17.06 -2.51 -3.56
C GLY A 202 16.71 -1.62 -4.75
N GLY A 203 15.49 -1.10 -4.78
CA GLY A 203 15.01 -0.13 -5.77
C GLY A 203 14.81 -0.71 -7.16
N LYS A 204 14.42 -1.97 -7.28
CA LYS A 204 14.31 -2.68 -8.55
C LYS A 204 12.88 -2.92 -8.99
N LEU A 205 12.64 -2.84 -10.29
CA LEU A 205 11.44 -3.29 -10.98
C LEU A 205 11.80 -4.43 -11.92
N PHE A 206 11.12 -5.55 -11.81
CA PHE A 206 11.31 -6.70 -12.69
C PHE A 206 10.11 -6.89 -13.61
N ALA A 207 10.37 -7.23 -14.85
CA ALA A 207 9.44 -7.90 -15.74
C ALA A 207 9.84 -9.37 -15.83
N LEU A 208 9.07 -10.23 -15.20
CA LEU A 208 9.24 -11.68 -15.30
C LEU A 208 8.40 -12.22 -16.45
N ALA A 209 8.93 -13.15 -17.23
CA ALA A 209 8.15 -13.83 -18.26
C ALA A 209 7.03 -14.65 -17.61
N LEU A 210 5.79 -14.41 -18.01
CA LEU A 210 4.60 -15.04 -17.43
C LEU A 210 4.67 -16.57 -17.49
N GLN A 211 5.21 -17.13 -18.55
CA GLN A 211 5.20 -18.58 -18.79
C GLN A 211 6.15 -19.37 -17.87
N ASN A 212 7.30 -18.80 -17.49
CA ASN A 212 8.35 -19.55 -16.78
C ASN A 212 9.03 -18.79 -15.65
N GLY A 213 8.63 -17.55 -15.37
CA GLY A 213 9.19 -16.72 -14.29
C GLY A 213 10.61 -16.21 -14.55
N ALA A 214 11.19 -16.42 -15.73
CA ALA A 214 12.52 -15.91 -16.05
C ALA A 214 12.48 -14.36 -16.16
N PRO A 215 13.51 -13.64 -15.66
CA PRO A 215 13.60 -12.20 -15.87
C PRO A 215 13.73 -11.88 -17.36
N ALA A 216 12.75 -11.16 -17.91
CA ALA A 216 12.84 -10.60 -19.25
C ALA A 216 13.71 -9.32 -19.23
N TRP A 217 13.52 -8.48 -18.23
CA TRP A 217 14.37 -7.34 -17.95
C TRP A 217 14.27 -6.90 -16.48
N GLU A 218 15.27 -6.13 -16.05
CA GLU A 218 15.35 -5.49 -14.74
C GLU A 218 15.55 -3.98 -14.92
N GLY A 219 14.67 -3.17 -14.34
CA GLY A 219 14.79 -1.71 -14.29
C GLY A 219 15.28 -1.24 -12.93
N THR A 220 16.23 -0.29 -12.92
CA THR A 220 16.68 0.36 -11.68
C THR A 220 15.85 1.61 -11.45
N VAL A 221 14.88 1.54 -10.53
CA VAL A 221 14.05 2.68 -10.11
C VAL A 221 14.87 3.61 -9.22
N SER A 222 15.60 3.03 -8.26
CA SER A 222 16.45 3.76 -7.34
C SER A 222 17.70 2.95 -7.01
N VAL A 223 18.78 3.65 -6.63
CA VAL A 223 20.01 3.03 -6.13
C VAL A 223 20.11 3.32 -4.64
N PRO A 224 20.24 2.29 -3.78
CA PRO A 224 20.44 2.47 -2.35
C PRO A 224 21.60 3.39 -2.03
N ARG A 225 21.38 4.38 -1.15
CA ARG A 225 22.39 5.37 -0.76
C ARG A 225 22.32 5.60 0.74
N GLY A 226 23.46 5.81 1.39
CA GLY A 226 23.55 6.13 2.81
C GLY A 226 24.71 5.46 3.52
N ALA A 227 24.97 5.89 4.74
CA ALA A 227 26.05 5.39 5.56
C ALA A 227 25.67 4.11 6.31
N THR A 228 24.42 4.00 6.75
CA THR A 228 23.91 2.86 7.51
C THR A 228 23.08 1.93 6.63
N GLU A 229 22.86 0.70 7.07
CA GLU A 229 21.94 -0.25 6.38
C GLU A 229 20.52 0.29 6.31
N LEU A 230 20.07 1.03 7.32
CA LEU A 230 18.74 1.64 7.34
C LEU A 230 18.60 2.75 6.28
N ASP A 231 19.64 3.58 6.12
CA ASP A 231 19.66 4.62 5.09
C ASP A 231 19.64 4.03 3.68
N ARG A 232 20.16 2.81 3.52
CA ARG A 232 20.23 2.10 2.23
C ARG A 232 18.97 1.34 1.86
N VAL A 233 17.96 1.33 2.73
CA VAL A 233 16.66 0.74 2.35
C VAL A 233 16.04 1.61 1.26
N SER A 234 15.97 1.09 0.06
CA SER A 234 15.34 1.77 -1.09
C SER A 234 14.60 0.72 -1.90
N ASP A 235 13.30 0.58 -1.62
CA ASP A 235 12.52 -0.58 -2.06
C ASP A 235 11.30 -0.15 -2.87
N VAL A 236 11.03 -0.84 -3.98
CA VAL A 236 9.79 -0.70 -4.73
C VAL A 236 8.74 -1.58 -4.08
N VAL A 237 7.91 -0.98 -3.23
CA VAL A 237 6.92 -1.69 -2.38
C VAL A 237 5.48 -1.50 -2.81
N THR A 238 5.27 -0.68 -3.85
CA THR A 238 3.94 -0.34 -4.37
C THR A 238 3.66 -1.03 -5.70
N VAL A 239 2.38 -1.06 -6.09
CA VAL A 239 1.96 -1.58 -7.39
C VAL A 239 2.52 -0.70 -8.48
N PRO A 240 3.24 -1.24 -9.48
CA PRO A 240 3.63 -0.48 -10.66
C PRO A 240 2.42 0.01 -11.45
N ALA A 241 2.44 1.26 -11.90
CA ALA A 241 1.41 1.78 -12.80
C ALA A 241 1.80 1.49 -14.26
N VAL A 242 0.83 1.06 -15.05
CA VAL A 242 1.03 0.78 -16.48
C VAL A 242 -0.01 1.51 -17.31
N GLU A 243 0.43 2.16 -18.37
CA GLU A 243 -0.44 2.85 -19.33
C GLU A 243 0.21 2.84 -20.73
N GLY A 244 -0.48 2.27 -21.72
CA GLY A 244 0.07 2.07 -23.06
C GLY A 244 1.31 1.18 -23.03
N SER A 245 2.45 1.68 -23.56
CA SER A 245 3.74 0.96 -23.56
C SER A 245 4.66 1.33 -22.40
N GLN A 246 4.16 1.99 -21.37
CA GLN A 246 4.96 2.56 -20.30
C GLN A 246 4.62 1.91 -18.95
N VAL A 247 5.64 1.55 -18.17
CA VAL A 247 5.49 1.10 -16.78
C VAL A 247 6.28 2.02 -15.87
N CYS A 248 5.64 2.52 -14.82
CA CYS A 248 6.23 3.41 -13.83
C CYS A 248 6.17 2.78 -12.44
N ALA A 249 7.21 3.03 -11.64
CA ALA A 249 7.29 2.59 -10.25
C ALA A 249 7.90 3.68 -9.38
N VAL A 250 7.59 3.64 -8.10
CA VAL A 250 8.18 4.53 -7.09
C VAL A 250 8.75 3.71 -5.95
N ALA A 251 9.92 4.11 -5.46
CA ALA A 251 10.58 3.48 -4.34
C ALA A 251 10.35 4.26 -3.03
N PHE A 252 10.32 3.54 -1.93
CA PHE A 252 10.54 4.10 -0.61
C PHE A 252 12.00 4.55 -0.49
N GLN A 253 12.26 5.72 0.09
CA GLN A 253 13.59 6.34 0.23
C GLN A 253 14.40 6.35 -1.08
N GLY A 254 13.75 6.78 -2.18
CA GLY A 254 14.41 6.64 -3.47
C GLY A 254 13.91 7.55 -4.56
N ARG A 255 13.46 6.97 -5.64
CA ARG A 255 13.07 7.64 -6.87
C ARG A 255 11.77 7.10 -7.42
N ALA A 256 11.10 7.90 -8.25
CA ALA A 256 10.14 7.41 -9.23
C ALA A 256 10.86 7.29 -10.57
N ALA A 257 10.55 6.25 -11.31
CA ALA A 257 11.09 6.05 -12.67
C ALA A 257 10.05 5.38 -13.57
N CYS A 258 10.09 5.73 -14.84
CA CYS A 258 9.28 5.11 -15.88
C CYS A 258 10.16 4.44 -16.91
N PHE A 259 9.68 3.32 -17.44
CA PHE A 259 10.40 2.47 -18.38
C PHE A 259 9.50 2.12 -19.55
N ASP A 260 10.11 1.87 -20.69
CA ASP A 260 9.45 1.13 -21.77
C ASP A 260 9.11 -0.28 -21.28
N MET A 261 7.86 -0.68 -21.50
CA MET A 261 7.34 -1.94 -20.94
C MET A 261 7.99 -3.19 -21.56
N GLN A 262 8.40 -3.11 -22.84
CA GLN A 262 8.94 -4.29 -23.54
C GLN A 262 10.44 -4.50 -23.27
N GLY A 263 11.21 -3.42 -23.36
CA GLY A 263 12.67 -3.49 -23.26
C GLY A 263 13.25 -3.05 -21.93
N GLY A 264 12.45 -2.49 -21.03
CA GLY A 264 12.93 -1.98 -19.74
C GLY A 264 13.83 -0.76 -19.85
N THR A 265 13.85 -0.08 -21.01
CA THR A 265 14.63 1.15 -21.19
C THR A 265 14.03 2.26 -20.32
N GLN A 266 14.87 2.86 -19.48
CA GLN A 266 14.45 3.97 -18.62
C GLN A 266 14.16 5.21 -19.46
N MET A 267 12.94 5.73 -19.37
CA MET A 267 12.52 6.95 -20.05
C MET A 267 12.89 8.19 -19.24
N TRP A 268 12.59 8.18 -17.96
CA TRP A 268 12.96 9.23 -17.00
C TRP A 268 13.02 8.69 -15.57
N SER A 269 13.67 9.45 -14.70
CA SER A 269 13.75 9.17 -13.28
C SER A 269 13.84 10.47 -12.48
N LYS A 270 13.18 10.52 -11.32
CA LYS A 270 13.11 11.70 -10.46
C LYS A 270 13.13 11.31 -8.98
N GLU A 271 13.78 12.13 -8.14
CA GLU A 271 13.81 11.92 -6.69
C GLU A 271 12.38 12.02 -6.11
N PHE A 272 11.94 10.92 -5.50
CA PHE A 272 10.69 10.77 -4.79
C PHE A 272 10.79 9.64 -3.76
N SER A 273 10.11 9.79 -2.62
CA SER A 273 9.88 8.71 -1.70
C SER A 273 8.39 8.52 -1.51
N SER A 274 7.89 7.31 -1.74
CA SER A 274 6.48 6.99 -1.53
C SER A 274 6.28 5.54 -1.12
N VAL A 275 5.35 5.34 -0.20
CA VAL A 275 4.78 4.03 0.16
C VAL A 275 3.28 3.96 -0.16
N ALA A 276 2.66 5.08 -0.50
CA ALA A 276 1.24 5.15 -0.83
C ALA A 276 0.94 4.49 -2.18
N GLY A 277 1.81 4.72 -3.18
CA GLY A 277 1.66 4.16 -4.52
C GLY A 277 1.76 5.21 -5.61
N ILE A 278 1.51 4.77 -6.81
CA ILE A 278 1.60 5.55 -8.04
C ILE A 278 0.42 5.20 -8.93
N SER A 279 -0.16 6.19 -9.60
CA SER A 279 -1.08 5.97 -10.72
C SER A 279 -0.71 6.85 -11.91
N MET A 280 -1.27 6.55 -13.06
CA MET A 280 -1.03 7.33 -14.27
C MET A 280 -2.24 7.33 -15.18
N ASP A 281 -2.30 8.32 -16.02
CA ASP A 281 -3.22 8.39 -17.15
C ASP A 281 -2.44 8.68 -18.44
N ASP A 282 -3.13 9.09 -19.48
CA ASP A 282 -2.55 9.39 -20.79
C ASP A 282 -1.52 10.54 -20.78
N ARG A 283 -1.59 11.44 -19.81
CA ARG A 283 -0.74 12.66 -19.73
C ARG A 283 0.09 12.78 -18.47
N ARG A 284 -0.34 12.18 -17.34
CA ARG A 284 0.20 12.45 -16.02
C ARG A 284 0.59 11.18 -15.27
N VAL A 285 1.53 11.33 -14.37
CA VAL A 285 1.85 10.37 -13.31
C VAL A 285 1.56 11.04 -11.98
N PHE A 286 0.79 10.38 -11.11
CA PHE A 286 0.37 10.92 -9.81
C PHE A 286 1.00 10.12 -8.68
N ILE A 287 1.66 10.82 -7.74
CA ILE A 287 2.41 10.20 -6.64
C ILE A 287 2.16 11.00 -5.36
N PRO A 288 1.54 10.43 -4.33
CA PRO A 288 1.63 10.96 -2.97
C PRO A 288 3.02 10.66 -2.41
N ASP A 289 3.75 11.65 -1.93
CA ASP A 289 5.05 11.45 -1.30
C ASP A 289 4.90 10.98 0.17
N GLU A 290 6.01 10.76 0.86
CA GLU A 290 6.02 10.30 2.26
C GLU A 290 5.44 11.30 3.27
N GLN A 291 5.20 12.55 2.86
CA GLN A 291 4.49 13.56 3.64
C GLN A 291 3.03 13.72 3.20
N ASP A 292 2.54 12.85 2.31
CA ASP A 292 1.21 12.91 1.72
C ASP A 292 0.97 14.18 0.86
N VAL A 293 2.02 14.78 0.31
CA VAL A 293 1.89 15.76 -0.77
C VAL A 293 1.62 15.02 -2.06
N VAL A 294 0.51 15.32 -2.72
CA VAL A 294 0.17 14.72 -4.01
C VAL A 294 0.85 15.51 -5.11
N HIS A 295 1.62 14.82 -5.94
CA HIS A 295 2.33 15.40 -7.08
C HIS A 295 1.75 14.87 -8.38
N ALA A 296 1.62 15.74 -9.38
CA ALA A 296 1.44 15.37 -10.77
C ALA A 296 2.69 15.68 -11.55
N LEU A 297 3.14 14.69 -12.30
CA LEU A 297 4.29 14.79 -13.19
C LEU A 297 3.82 14.59 -14.63
N ASP A 298 4.50 15.21 -15.56
CA ASP A 298 4.32 14.91 -16.98
C ASP A 298 4.77 13.48 -17.27
N ARG A 299 3.93 12.68 -17.90
CA ARG A 299 4.16 11.25 -18.12
C ARG A 299 5.38 10.99 -19.01
N GLY A 300 5.62 11.82 -20.02
CA GLY A 300 6.71 11.61 -20.96
C GLY A 300 8.08 12.00 -20.43
N THR A 301 8.15 13.01 -19.56
CA THR A 301 9.41 13.64 -19.12
C THR A 301 9.69 13.56 -17.62
N GLY A 302 8.68 13.27 -16.80
CA GLY A 302 8.77 13.35 -15.34
C GLY A 302 8.83 14.78 -14.80
N ALA A 303 8.61 15.80 -15.62
CA ALA A 303 8.58 17.19 -15.17
C ALA A 303 7.40 17.44 -14.23
N SER A 304 7.62 18.25 -13.17
CA SER A 304 6.54 18.62 -12.25
C SER A 304 5.52 19.51 -12.94
N VAL A 305 4.24 19.16 -12.80
CA VAL A 305 3.11 19.93 -13.30
C VAL A 305 2.45 20.71 -12.18
N TRP A 306 2.03 20.01 -11.13
CA TRP A 306 1.47 20.61 -9.92
C TRP A 306 1.77 19.76 -8.69
N ARG A 307 1.55 20.36 -7.51
CA ARG A 307 1.59 19.66 -6.22
C ARG A 307 0.46 20.17 -5.33
N GLN A 308 -0.12 19.27 -4.52
CA GLN A 308 -1.15 19.57 -3.55
C GLN A 308 -0.69 19.15 -2.16
N ASP A 309 -0.46 20.10 -1.25
CA ASP A 309 0.13 19.86 0.08
C ASP A 309 -0.86 20.00 1.27
N LYS A 310 -2.13 20.25 0.99
CA LYS A 310 -3.16 20.38 2.03
C LYS A 310 -3.63 19.04 2.63
N LEU A 311 -3.08 17.91 2.18
CA LEU A 311 -3.37 16.59 2.71
C LEU A 311 -2.19 16.00 3.50
N LYS A 312 -1.19 16.80 3.89
CA LYS A 312 -0.01 16.32 4.61
C LYS A 312 -0.36 15.51 5.85
N TYR A 313 0.36 14.40 6.03
CA TYR A 313 0.31 13.50 7.18
C TYR A 313 -1.06 12.84 7.41
N ARG A 314 -1.86 12.69 6.34
CA ARG A 314 -3.16 12.03 6.42
C ARG A 314 -3.13 10.55 6.05
N ASN A 315 -1.95 10.00 5.76
CA ASN A 315 -1.71 8.62 5.31
C ASN A 315 -2.61 8.28 4.12
N LEU A 316 -2.28 8.85 2.99
CA LEU A 316 -3.06 8.69 1.75
C LEU A 316 -2.95 7.27 1.19
N SER A 317 -4.02 6.82 0.57
CA SER A 317 -4.03 5.63 -0.28
C SER A 317 -3.28 5.88 -1.59
N ALA A 318 -3.03 4.81 -2.36
CA ALA A 318 -2.69 4.97 -3.78
C ALA A 318 -3.75 5.81 -4.48
N PRO A 319 -3.37 6.74 -5.35
CA PRO A 319 -4.32 7.54 -6.12
C PRO A 319 -4.97 6.70 -7.22
N VAL A 320 -6.19 7.06 -7.61
CA VAL A 320 -6.89 6.50 -8.77
C VAL A 320 -7.27 7.64 -9.70
N SER A 321 -6.72 7.62 -10.91
CA SER A 321 -7.09 8.60 -11.94
C SER A 321 -8.35 8.13 -12.67
N LEU A 322 -9.38 8.97 -12.65
CA LEU A 322 -10.66 8.78 -13.35
C LEU A 322 -10.87 9.92 -14.33
N PRO A 323 -11.75 9.78 -15.33
CA PRO A 323 -12.03 10.87 -16.26
C PRO A 323 -12.41 12.20 -15.58
N MET A 324 -13.20 12.15 -14.51
CA MET A 324 -13.67 13.35 -13.78
C MET A 324 -12.75 13.85 -12.69
N GLY A 325 -11.70 13.13 -12.29
CA GLY A 325 -10.78 13.59 -11.24
C GLY A 325 -9.84 12.51 -10.74
N LEU A 326 -8.85 12.95 -9.95
CA LEU A 326 -7.95 12.09 -9.23
C LEU A 326 -8.50 11.82 -7.82
N VAL A 327 -8.76 10.56 -7.50
CA VAL A 327 -9.31 10.17 -6.20
C VAL A 327 -8.21 9.65 -5.28
N VAL A 328 -8.15 10.15 -4.05
CA VAL A 328 -7.30 9.64 -2.97
C VAL A 328 -8.13 9.49 -1.69
N GLY A 329 -7.88 8.45 -0.93
CA GLY A 329 -8.47 8.25 0.38
C GLY A 329 -7.48 8.53 1.50
N ASP A 330 -7.96 8.84 2.70
CA ASP A 330 -7.10 9.08 3.86
C ASP A 330 -7.43 8.19 5.06
N ALA A 331 -6.53 8.17 6.04
CA ALA A 331 -6.68 7.34 7.24
C ALA A 331 -7.78 7.85 8.21
N GLU A 332 -8.32 9.04 8.01
CA GLU A 332 -9.45 9.54 8.79
C GLU A 332 -10.82 9.23 8.15
N GLY A 333 -10.81 8.57 6.98
CA GLY A 333 -12.01 8.10 6.30
C GLY A 333 -12.62 9.14 5.37
N PHE A 334 -11.80 9.96 4.74
CA PHE A 334 -12.25 10.85 3.68
C PHE A 334 -11.76 10.38 2.32
N LEU A 335 -12.61 10.52 1.32
CA LEU A 335 -12.24 10.55 -0.10
C LEU A 335 -12.08 12.01 -0.51
N HIS A 336 -10.99 12.31 -1.17
CA HIS A 336 -10.71 13.61 -1.79
C HIS A 336 -10.65 13.42 -3.28
N VAL A 337 -11.29 14.32 -4.02
CA VAL A 337 -11.22 14.35 -5.48
C VAL A 337 -10.52 15.64 -5.90
N LEU A 338 -9.42 15.45 -6.63
CA LEU A 338 -8.59 16.53 -7.15
C LEU A 338 -8.80 16.66 -8.64
N ASP A 339 -8.78 17.88 -9.13
CA ASP A 339 -8.68 18.16 -10.56
C ASP A 339 -7.35 17.66 -11.09
N ARG A 340 -7.36 16.86 -12.16
CA ARG A 340 -6.16 16.21 -12.68
C ARG A 340 -5.14 17.18 -13.30
N ASP A 341 -5.60 18.32 -13.78
CA ASP A 341 -4.77 19.30 -14.46
C ASP A 341 -4.19 20.37 -13.52
N THR A 342 -4.91 20.70 -12.42
CA THR A 342 -4.54 21.79 -11.51
C THR A 342 -4.19 21.34 -10.09
N GLY A 343 -4.64 20.14 -9.67
CA GLY A 343 -4.50 19.64 -8.30
C GLY A 343 -5.44 20.31 -7.29
N GLU A 344 -6.39 21.13 -7.73
CA GLU A 344 -7.40 21.73 -6.86
C GLU A 344 -8.40 20.70 -6.37
N PHE A 345 -8.91 20.87 -5.14
CA PHE A 345 -10.01 20.05 -4.64
C PHE A 345 -11.30 20.40 -5.39
N ILE A 346 -11.95 19.38 -5.93
CA ILE A 346 -13.22 19.50 -6.67
C ILE A 346 -14.36 18.72 -6.06
N GLY A 347 -14.05 17.80 -5.13
CA GLY A 347 -15.05 17.03 -4.39
C GLY A 347 -14.46 16.40 -3.14
N ARG A 348 -15.30 16.09 -2.17
CA ARG A 348 -14.92 15.40 -0.93
C ARG A 348 -16.10 14.63 -0.36
N MET A 349 -15.83 13.46 0.22
CA MET A 349 -16.83 12.65 0.91
C MET A 349 -16.22 12.01 2.15
N ASN A 350 -16.96 12.03 3.27
CA ASN A 350 -16.62 11.23 4.43
C ASN A 350 -17.22 9.82 4.27
N VAL A 351 -16.38 8.81 4.17
CA VAL A 351 -16.77 7.40 4.06
C VAL A 351 -16.66 6.65 5.39
N GLY A 352 -16.10 7.29 6.42
CA GLY A 352 -15.95 6.71 7.76
C GLY A 352 -15.07 5.47 7.79
N GLY A 353 -15.46 4.47 8.59
CA GLY A 353 -14.89 3.12 8.55
C GLY A 353 -13.46 2.96 9.07
N GLY A 354 -12.94 3.92 9.84
CA GLY A 354 -11.59 3.84 10.44
C GLY A 354 -10.46 4.00 9.44
N GLY A 355 -10.71 4.73 8.36
CA GLY A 355 -9.74 5.06 7.31
C GLY A 355 -9.89 4.22 6.05
N VAL A 356 -9.61 4.87 4.91
CA VAL A 356 -9.58 4.22 3.60
C VAL A 356 -8.31 3.41 3.49
N MET A 357 -8.44 2.11 3.28
CA MET A 357 -7.31 1.19 3.20
C MET A 357 -6.85 0.97 1.76
N SER A 358 -7.81 0.86 0.86
CA SER A 358 -7.55 0.62 -0.57
C SER A 358 -8.64 1.25 -1.42
N ILE A 359 -8.25 1.72 -2.60
CA ILE A 359 -9.14 2.22 -3.64
C ILE A 359 -8.72 1.60 -4.97
N LEU A 360 -9.69 1.20 -5.75
CA LEU A 360 -9.52 0.68 -7.11
C LEU A 360 -10.47 1.39 -8.07
N PRO A 361 -10.17 1.44 -9.36
CA PRO A 361 -11.17 1.81 -10.35
C PRO A 361 -12.42 0.92 -10.21
N GLY A 362 -13.58 1.53 -10.29
CA GLY A 362 -14.86 0.83 -10.18
C GLY A 362 -15.31 0.19 -11.50
N LEU A 363 -16.55 -0.26 -11.48
CA LEU A 363 -17.15 -1.04 -12.56
C LEU A 363 -17.66 -0.18 -13.73
N ALA A 364 -17.87 1.10 -13.49
CA ALA A 364 -18.30 2.09 -14.50
C ALA A 364 -17.30 3.25 -14.54
N PRO A 365 -17.26 4.03 -15.63
CA PRO A 365 -16.49 5.27 -15.65
C PRO A 365 -16.82 6.17 -14.46
N ASN A 366 -15.83 6.88 -13.94
CA ASN A 366 -15.99 7.78 -12.79
C ASN A 366 -16.48 7.11 -11.50
N THR A 367 -16.25 5.81 -11.34
CA THR A 367 -16.53 5.09 -10.09
C THR A 367 -15.26 4.52 -9.48
N VAL A 368 -15.25 4.41 -8.16
CA VAL A 368 -14.22 3.70 -7.40
C VAL A 368 -14.86 2.65 -6.49
N ILE A 369 -14.13 1.57 -6.26
CA ILE A 369 -14.39 0.61 -5.20
C ILE A 369 -13.36 0.84 -4.11
N LEU A 370 -13.80 0.98 -2.88
CA LEU A 370 -12.91 1.14 -1.74
C LEU A 370 -13.21 0.12 -0.64
N GLN A 371 -12.18 -0.18 0.12
CA GLN A 371 -12.31 -0.94 1.35
C GLN A 371 -11.71 -0.13 2.50
N THR A 372 -12.45 -0.03 3.61
CA THR A 372 -11.98 0.64 4.82
C THR A 372 -11.37 -0.36 5.81
N ARG A 373 -10.58 0.13 6.74
CA ARG A 373 -9.91 -0.70 7.76
C ARG A 373 -10.90 -1.41 8.69
N ASN A 374 -12.06 -0.80 8.94
CA ASN A 374 -13.11 -1.43 9.75
C ASN A 374 -14.00 -2.40 8.97
N GLY A 375 -13.75 -2.58 7.66
CA GLY A 375 -14.40 -3.59 6.85
C GLY A 375 -15.65 -3.12 6.12
N THR A 376 -15.76 -1.83 5.80
CA THR A 376 -16.74 -1.35 4.84
C THR A 376 -16.16 -1.50 3.44
N LEU A 377 -16.85 -2.24 2.58
CA LEU A 377 -16.65 -2.27 1.13
C LEU A 377 -17.69 -1.34 0.51
N MET A 378 -17.28 -0.44 -0.36
CA MET A 378 -18.16 0.60 -0.89
C MET A 378 -17.85 0.91 -2.35
N ALA A 379 -18.89 1.20 -3.13
CA ALA A 379 -18.77 1.84 -4.43
C ALA A 379 -19.16 3.32 -4.31
N VAL A 380 -18.37 4.17 -4.94
CA VAL A 380 -18.57 5.62 -4.97
C VAL A 380 -18.47 6.10 -6.40
N SER A 381 -19.43 6.93 -6.83
CA SER A 381 -19.44 7.58 -8.15
C SER A 381 -19.18 9.07 -8.03
N LEU A 382 -18.49 9.59 -9.05
CA LEU A 382 -18.30 11.03 -9.31
C LEU A 382 -19.35 11.48 -10.33
N GLN A 383 -20.04 12.59 -10.07
CA GLN A 383 -21.17 13.10 -10.87
C GLN A 383 -21.02 14.58 -11.20
#